data_73a6f54182f6fa0b46d80006cf534823
#
_entry.id   73a6f54182f6fa0b46d80006cf534823
#
_cell.length_a   1.000
_cell.length_b   1.000
_cell.length_c   1.000
_cell.angle_alpha   90.00
_cell.angle_beta   90.00
_cell.angle_gamma   90.00
#
_symmetry.space_group_name_H-M   'P 1'
#
loop_
_entity.id
_entity.type
_entity.pdbx_description
1 polymer ?
#
loop_
_entity_poly.entity_id
_entity_poly.type
_entity_poly.pdbx_seq_one_letter_code
_entity_poly.pdbx_strand_id
1 'polypeptide(L)'
;MPFLSFARALELRRQLEGTRAEVVCIGSDDYATSIRRWSDTCEKEAGAVVRVTSTSEVAEVVRFCRKNHIDFVVEAGGHSTTGASSSHGGVVISMANMRKVLTDPASKTVCVQGGATWDTVNESTAPYGLAVVGATASHTGVGGTALGGGFGWLTGQHGLIVDQLLSVKVVLADGSIVEASDENYPDLFWAVRGAGQAFGVATEFVFRAHKVPDTFFGGLMYFDVDKLPMLVEFANQFDKRQDPNSGFFFGFAAPRQIGHMAVLAMLFYNGSQSKGEEFFSPILSLNPLINQTGMKSYGELNSMANVDPVPEGRKSIGGVNIIPPLETGLLQELYNQFEEAMNMYPRMEDSALVFELLPYTKVVQVPIEETACANRGPFYNLGLILCWHDPDLDAKMHALQRSLISKVLEAQEGITDDQVVAYPNLAGHEVSAEKLFGANLPRLQKLKKKYDPHNVFRKWHDLHAPAKSHVEQTGKP
;
A
#
# COMPACT_ATOMS: atom_id res chain seq x y z
N MET A 1 -25.08 11.31 -1.30
CA MET A 1 -25.42 11.80 -2.67
C MET A 1 -26.44 10.85 -3.28
N PRO A 2 -27.27 11.27 -4.25
CA PRO A 2 -28.23 10.38 -4.88
C PRO A 2 -27.50 9.32 -5.69
N PHE A 3 -28.09 8.13 -5.76
CA PHE A 3 -27.65 7.05 -6.65
C PHE A 3 -27.64 7.53 -8.11
N LEU A 4 -26.67 7.04 -8.87
CA LEU A 4 -26.64 7.21 -10.33
C LEU A 4 -27.95 6.65 -10.92
N SER A 5 -28.78 7.51 -11.50
CA SER A 5 -30.01 7.05 -12.12
C SER A 5 -29.74 6.21 -13.37
N PHE A 6 -30.63 5.28 -13.68
CA PHE A 6 -30.55 4.47 -14.91
C PHE A 6 -30.39 5.34 -16.16
N ALA A 7 -31.10 6.47 -16.23
CA ALA A 7 -30.99 7.40 -17.37
C ALA A 7 -29.56 7.99 -17.49
N ARG A 8 -28.92 8.31 -16.36
CA ARG A 8 -27.54 8.80 -16.35
C ARG A 8 -26.53 7.69 -16.72
N ALA A 9 -26.77 6.46 -16.29
CA ALA A 9 -25.94 5.32 -16.70
C ALA A 9 -26.01 5.08 -18.21
N LEU A 10 -27.20 5.19 -18.80
CA LEU A 10 -27.38 5.12 -20.25
C LEU A 10 -26.71 6.28 -21.00
N GLU A 11 -26.77 7.50 -20.46
CA GLU A 11 -26.06 8.65 -21.02
C GLU A 11 -24.55 8.42 -21.04
N LEU A 12 -23.99 7.94 -19.91
CA LEU A 12 -22.56 7.58 -19.83
C LEU A 12 -22.18 6.51 -20.85
N ARG A 13 -23.02 5.47 -21.00
CA ARG A 13 -22.80 4.41 -22.01
C ARG A 13 -22.78 4.98 -23.43
N ARG A 14 -23.71 5.88 -23.76
CA ARG A 14 -23.73 6.56 -25.09
C ARG A 14 -22.49 7.43 -25.31
N GLN A 15 -22.04 8.15 -24.29
CA GLN A 15 -20.83 8.98 -24.38
C GLN A 15 -19.58 8.14 -24.66
N LEU A 16 -19.54 6.91 -24.18
CA LEU A 16 -18.43 5.97 -24.41
C LEU A 16 -18.66 5.05 -25.64
N GLU A 17 -19.74 5.25 -26.40
CA GLU A 17 -20.02 4.49 -27.64
C GLU A 17 -18.89 4.69 -28.65
N GLY A 18 -18.45 3.60 -29.28
CA GLY A 18 -17.30 3.60 -30.20
C GLY A 18 -15.94 3.47 -29.54
N THR A 19 -15.88 3.48 -28.21
CA THR A 19 -14.66 3.12 -27.44
C THR A 19 -14.68 1.65 -27.04
N ARG A 20 -13.64 1.20 -26.33
CA ARG A 20 -13.59 -0.16 -25.76
C ARG A 20 -13.96 -0.22 -24.28
N ALA A 21 -14.37 0.91 -23.70
CA ALA A 21 -14.82 0.96 -22.32
C ALA A 21 -16.13 0.20 -22.13
N GLU A 22 -16.24 -0.54 -21.05
CA GLU A 22 -17.44 -1.27 -20.66
C GLU A 22 -18.12 -0.58 -19.48
N VAL A 23 -19.43 -0.32 -19.60
CA VAL A 23 -20.24 0.25 -18.50
C VAL A 23 -21.10 -0.87 -17.91
N VAL A 24 -20.72 -1.34 -16.74
CA VAL A 24 -21.40 -2.39 -15.96
C VAL A 24 -22.33 -1.72 -14.95
N CYS A 25 -23.61 -2.06 -15.02
CA CYS A 25 -24.64 -1.49 -14.15
C CYS A 25 -25.27 -2.54 -13.24
N ILE A 26 -25.99 -2.13 -12.22
CA ILE A 26 -26.82 -3.00 -11.40
C ILE A 26 -27.73 -3.84 -12.30
N GLY A 27 -27.73 -5.15 -12.08
CA GLY A 27 -28.49 -6.12 -12.88
C GLY A 27 -27.74 -6.70 -14.08
N SER A 28 -26.50 -6.27 -14.37
CA SER A 28 -25.61 -6.97 -15.30
C SER A 28 -25.03 -8.22 -14.66
N ASP A 29 -24.80 -9.28 -15.44
CA ASP A 29 -24.32 -10.59 -14.93
C ASP A 29 -22.99 -10.49 -14.18
N ASP A 30 -22.12 -9.60 -14.60
CA ASP A 30 -20.78 -9.39 -14.03
C ASP A 30 -20.71 -8.23 -13.02
N TYR A 31 -21.86 -7.64 -12.63
CA TYR A 31 -21.91 -6.53 -11.70
C TYR A 31 -21.33 -6.89 -10.32
N ALA A 32 -21.76 -8.02 -9.76
CA ALA A 32 -21.30 -8.48 -8.45
C ALA A 32 -19.77 -8.65 -8.42
N THR A 33 -19.19 -9.21 -9.49
CA THR A 33 -17.73 -9.36 -9.61
C THR A 33 -17.02 -8.00 -9.76
N SER A 34 -17.64 -7.04 -10.44
CA SER A 34 -17.07 -5.72 -10.71
C SER A 34 -16.95 -4.83 -9.47
N ILE A 35 -17.79 -5.04 -8.46
CA ILE A 35 -17.76 -4.29 -7.21
C ILE A 35 -16.91 -4.95 -6.12
N ARG A 36 -16.40 -6.16 -6.35
CA ARG A 36 -15.53 -6.85 -5.38
C ARG A 36 -14.27 -6.04 -5.07
N ARG A 37 -13.83 -6.17 -3.82
CA ARG A 37 -12.57 -5.58 -3.31
C ARG A 37 -11.80 -6.66 -2.55
N TRP A 38 -10.54 -6.39 -2.30
CA TRP A 38 -9.71 -7.28 -1.48
C TRP A 38 -10.28 -7.52 -0.08
N SER A 39 -11.08 -6.59 0.44
CA SER A 39 -11.84 -6.73 1.68
C SER A 39 -13.33 -6.51 1.45
N ASP A 40 -14.16 -7.43 1.90
CA ASP A 40 -15.62 -7.32 1.83
C ASP A 40 -16.16 -6.11 2.61
N THR A 41 -15.41 -5.61 3.63
CA THR A 41 -15.76 -4.39 4.36
C THR A 41 -15.83 -3.16 3.46
N CYS A 42 -15.14 -3.21 2.32
CA CYS A 42 -15.01 -2.12 1.37
C CYS A 42 -15.89 -2.28 0.13
N GLU A 43 -16.63 -3.36 0.00
CA GLU A 43 -17.58 -3.54 -1.10
C GLU A 43 -18.78 -2.62 -0.90
N LYS A 44 -19.10 -1.85 -1.94
CA LYS A 44 -20.23 -0.92 -1.95
C LYS A 44 -20.98 -1.04 -3.27
N GLU A 45 -22.29 -0.92 -3.20
CA GLU A 45 -23.15 -0.90 -4.39
C GLU A 45 -22.86 0.36 -5.21
N ALA A 46 -22.04 0.23 -6.26
CA ALA A 46 -21.78 1.30 -7.20
C ALA A 46 -23.00 1.52 -8.11
N GLY A 47 -23.27 2.76 -8.51
CA GLY A 47 -24.29 3.04 -9.52
C GLY A 47 -23.89 2.52 -10.89
N ALA A 48 -22.59 2.58 -11.21
CA ALA A 48 -21.99 1.90 -12.37
C ALA A 48 -20.48 1.66 -12.12
N VAL A 49 -19.94 0.62 -12.75
CA VAL A 49 -18.51 0.38 -12.87
C VAL A 49 -18.13 0.57 -14.35
N VAL A 50 -17.15 1.43 -14.63
CA VAL A 50 -16.63 1.65 -15.98
C VAL A 50 -15.26 1.03 -16.08
N ARG A 51 -15.14 -0.07 -16.81
CA ARG A 51 -13.87 -0.73 -17.12
C ARG A 51 -13.23 -0.02 -18.30
N VAL A 52 -12.25 0.80 -18.03
CA VAL A 52 -11.56 1.61 -19.04
C VAL A 52 -10.37 0.86 -19.63
N THR A 53 -10.03 1.16 -20.88
CA THR A 53 -8.90 0.57 -21.62
C THR A 53 -7.86 1.61 -22.05
N SER A 54 -8.17 2.91 -21.89
CA SER A 54 -7.32 4.01 -22.32
C SER A 54 -7.45 5.24 -21.42
N THR A 55 -6.43 6.07 -21.44
CA THR A 55 -6.41 7.37 -20.72
C THR A 55 -7.53 8.31 -21.21
N SER A 56 -7.85 8.28 -22.50
CA SER A 56 -8.95 9.09 -23.07
C SER A 56 -10.31 8.69 -22.52
N GLU A 57 -10.58 7.40 -22.35
CA GLU A 57 -11.80 6.92 -21.72
C GLU A 57 -11.91 7.35 -20.26
N VAL A 58 -10.81 7.30 -19.49
CA VAL A 58 -10.76 7.85 -18.13
C VAL A 58 -11.16 9.32 -18.13
N ALA A 59 -10.59 10.12 -19.05
CA ALA A 59 -10.89 11.54 -19.17
C ALA A 59 -12.36 11.81 -19.49
N GLU A 60 -12.99 11.00 -20.35
CA GLU A 60 -14.42 11.10 -20.65
C GLU A 60 -15.28 10.81 -19.42
N VAL A 61 -14.95 9.76 -18.63
CA VAL A 61 -15.69 9.43 -17.42
C VAL A 61 -15.55 10.54 -16.37
N VAL A 62 -14.34 11.08 -16.17
CA VAL A 62 -14.10 12.19 -15.23
C VAL A 62 -14.92 13.42 -15.63
N ARG A 63 -14.91 13.82 -16.92
CA ARG A 63 -15.70 14.95 -17.44
C ARG A 63 -17.20 14.72 -17.23
N PHE A 64 -17.68 13.51 -17.52
CA PHE A 64 -19.08 13.16 -17.32
C PHE A 64 -19.50 13.27 -15.86
N CYS A 65 -18.72 12.68 -14.94
CA CYS A 65 -19.03 12.69 -13.51
C CYS A 65 -19.00 14.13 -12.95
N ARG A 66 -17.98 14.92 -13.34
CA ARG A 66 -17.90 16.33 -12.92
C ARG A 66 -19.07 17.16 -13.43
N LYS A 67 -19.41 17.09 -14.72
CA LYS A 67 -20.52 17.82 -15.34
C LYS A 67 -21.86 17.51 -14.67
N ASN A 68 -22.06 16.27 -14.26
CA ASN A 68 -23.33 15.80 -13.70
C ASN A 68 -23.33 15.74 -12.16
N HIS A 69 -22.28 16.23 -11.48
CA HIS A 69 -22.12 16.19 -10.03
C HIS A 69 -22.25 14.77 -9.45
N ILE A 70 -21.75 13.75 -10.19
CA ILE A 70 -21.74 12.37 -9.80
C ILE A 70 -20.44 12.08 -9.04
N ASP A 71 -20.58 11.42 -7.90
CA ASP A 71 -19.45 10.95 -7.13
C ASP A 71 -18.73 9.81 -7.85
N PHE A 72 -17.40 9.77 -7.81
CA PHE A 72 -16.65 8.67 -8.39
C PHE A 72 -15.39 8.33 -7.61
N VAL A 73 -14.87 7.15 -7.86
CA VAL A 73 -13.61 6.64 -7.33
C VAL A 73 -12.84 5.92 -8.44
N VAL A 74 -11.55 5.69 -8.18
CA VAL A 74 -10.68 4.89 -9.05
C VAL A 74 -10.37 3.56 -8.36
N GLU A 75 -10.51 2.47 -9.10
CA GLU A 75 -10.10 1.14 -8.67
C GLU A 75 -8.95 0.69 -9.57
N ALA A 76 -7.75 0.49 -8.96
CA ALA A 76 -6.58 -0.12 -9.58
C ALA A 76 -6.48 -1.59 -9.14
N GLY A 77 -5.78 -1.88 -8.05
CA GLY A 77 -5.71 -3.24 -7.46
C GLY A 77 -6.83 -3.56 -6.46
N GLY A 78 -7.65 -2.57 -6.05
CA GLY A 78 -8.77 -2.78 -5.12
C GLY A 78 -8.38 -3.12 -3.67
N HIS A 79 -7.13 -2.89 -3.26
CA HIS A 79 -6.56 -3.29 -1.97
C HIS A 79 -6.87 -2.37 -0.79
N SER A 80 -7.40 -1.17 -1.02
CA SER A 80 -7.70 -0.22 0.06
C SER A 80 -8.76 -0.75 1.00
N THR A 81 -8.42 -0.88 2.29
CA THR A 81 -9.38 -1.23 3.36
C THR A 81 -10.07 -0.01 3.97
N THR A 82 -9.77 1.20 3.46
CA THR A 82 -10.49 2.43 3.82
C THR A 82 -11.70 2.71 2.91
N GLY A 83 -11.92 1.90 1.85
CA GLY A 83 -12.98 2.11 0.89
C GLY A 83 -12.72 3.25 -0.11
N ALA A 84 -11.47 3.73 -0.23
CA ALA A 84 -11.09 4.79 -1.16
C ALA A 84 -11.33 4.39 -2.64
N SER A 85 -11.35 3.10 -2.96
CA SER A 85 -11.65 2.56 -4.29
C SER A 85 -13.11 2.14 -4.49
N SER A 86 -14.03 2.49 -3.56
CA SER A 86 -15.44 2.08 -3.60
C SER A 86 -16.38 3.26 -3.44
N SER A 87 -17.48 3.26 -4.17
CA SER A 87 -18.49 4.31 -4.12
C SER A 87 -19.89 3.71 -3.97
N HIS A 88 -20.66 4.19 -3.00
CA HIS A 88 -22.07 3.84 -2.88
C HIS A 88 -22.90 4.74 -3.79
N GLY A 89 -23.53 4.15 -4.80
CA GLY A 89 -24.37 4.86 -5.75
C GLY A 89 -23.64 5.70 -6.81
N GLY A 90 -22.33 5.91 -6.70
CA GLY A 90 -21.53 6.67 -7.65
C GLY A 90 -20.93 5.78 -8.77
N VAL A 91 -19.92 6.31 -9.47
CA VAL A 91 -19.20 5.62 -10.53
C VAL A 91 -17.87 5.09 -10.01
N VAL A 92 -17.52 3.86 -10.35
CA VAL A 92 -16.18 3.30 -10.20
C VAL A 92 -15.48 3.31 -11.57
N ILE A 93 -14.35 4.00 -11.66
CA ILE A 93 -13.44 3.91 -12.82
C ILE A 93 -12.51 2.73 -12.53
N SER A 94 -12.79 1.59 -13.15
CA SER A 94 -11.97 0.39 -12.99
C SER A 94 -10.85 0.35 -14.02
N MET A 95 -9.62 0.32 -13.52
CA MET A 95 -8.40 0.21 -14.34
C MET A 95 -8.07 -1.25 -14.69
N ALA A 96 -8.95 -2.20 -14.42
CA ALA A 96 -8.70 -3.64 -14.57
C ALA A 96 -8.26 -4.06 -15.99
N ASN A 97 -8.62 -3.28 -17.02
CA ASN A 97 -8.21 -3.53 -18.42
C ASN A 97 -6.98 -2.69 -18.85
N MET A 98 -6.37 -1.92 -17.93
CA MET A 98 -5.16 -1.12 -18.17
C MET A 98 -3.97 -1.71 -17.41
N ARG A 99 -3.46 -2.88 -17.85
CA ARG A 99 -2.42 -3.66 -17.15
C ARG A 99 -1.13 -3.83 -17.93
N LYS A 100 -0.95 -3.14 -19.04
CA LYS A 100 0.27 -3.30 -19.85
C LYS A 100 1.48 -2.82 -19.07
N VAL A 101 2.56 -3.62 -19.17
CA VAL A 101 3.89 -3.30 -18.68
C VAL A 101 4.87 -3.48 -19.82
N LEU A 102 5.67 -2.46 -20.09
CA LEU A 102 6.66 -2.44 -21.16
C LEU A 102 8.03 -2.09 -20.57
N THR A 103 8.94 -3.03 -20.60
CA THR A 103 10.31 -2.85 -20.15
C THR A 103 11.21 -2.47 -21.33
N ASP A 104 11.92 -1.35 -21.19
CA ASP A 104 13.03 -0.97 -22.09
C ASP A 104 14.36 -1.26 -21.40
N PRO A 105 15.07 -2.35 -21.77
CA PRO A 105 16.31 -2.71 -21.14
C PRO A 105 17.47 -1.76 -21.50
N ALA A 106 17.36 -1.03 -22.61
CA ALA A 106 18.42 -0.12 -23.05
C ALA A 106 18.46 1.14 -22.18
N SER A 107 17.31 1.75 -21.95
CA SER A 107 17.16 2.90 -21.05
C SER A 107 17.02 2.51 -19.58
N LYS A 108 16.78 1.24 -19.28
CA LYS A 108 16.43 0.72 -17.96
C LYS A 108 15.21 1.43 -17.38
N THR A 109 14.17 1.54 -18.18
CA THR A 109 12.89 2.11 -17.77
C THR A 109 11.77 1.10 -17.96
N VAL A 110 10.72 1.25 -17.16
CA VAL A 110 9.53 0.41 -17.24
C VAL A 110 8.31 1.31 -17.28
N CYS A 111 7.55 1.22 -18.37
CA CYS A 111 6.28 1.90 -18.53
C CYS A 111 5.16 0.95 -18.03
N VAL A 112 4.37 1.39 -17.06
CA VAL A 112 3.39 0.59 -16.33
C VAL A 112 2.03 1.28 -16.36
N GLN A 113 1.00 0.61 -16.86
CA GLN A 113 -0.37 1.12 -16.78
C GLN A 113 -0.94 1.00 -15.36
N GLY A 114 -1.82 1.95 -14.99
CA GLY A 114 -2.28 2.16 -13.61
C GLY A 114 -3.05 1.01 -12.96
N GLY A 115 -3.57 0.06 -13.74
CA GLY A 115 -4.25 -1.15 -13.25
C GLY A 115 -3.36 -2.38 -13.16
N ALA A 116 -2.05 -2.28 -13.45
CA ALA A 116 -1.10 -3.38 -13.30
C ALA A 116 -0.84 -3.70 -11.82
N THR A 117 -0.43 -4.93 -11.57
CA THR A 117 0.08 -5.39 -10.26
C THR A 117 1.61 -5.48 -10.28
N TRP A 118 2.22 -5.57 -9.11
CA TRP A 118 3.67 -5.75 -9.00
C TRP A 118 4.14 -7.09 -9.55
N ASP A 119 3.30 -8.15 -9.55
CA ASP A 119 3.58 -9.41 -10.27
C ASP A 119 3.88 -9.15 -11.73
N THR A 120 2.99 -8.42 -12.42
CA THR A 120 3.14 -8.11 -13.85
C THR A 120 4.42 -7.31 -14.12
N VAL A 121 4.80 -6.40 -13.21
CA VAL A 121 6.05 -5.64 -13.31
C VAL A 121 7.26 -6.58 -13.15
N ASN A 122 7.25 -7.46 -12.14
CA ASN A 122 8.33 -8.42 -11.90
C ASN A 122 8.51 -9.37 -13.11
N GLU A 123 7.41 -9.90 -13.65
CA GLU A 123 7.41 -10.77 -14.83
C GLU A 123 7.97 -10.07 -16.06
N SER A 124 7.63 -8.79 -16.26
CA SER A 124 8.10 -8.00 -17.40
C SER A 124 9.59 -7.63 -17.32
N THR A 125 10.14 -7.46 -16.11
CA THR A 125 11.52 -7.01 -15.91
C THR A 125 12.53 -8.15 -15.78
N ALA A 126 12.11 -9.29 -15.21
CA ALA A 126 12.98 -10.45 -14.94
C ALA A 126 13.74 -10.97 -16.16
N PRO A 127 13.16 -11.10 -17.39
CA PRO A 127 13.89 -11.58 -18.56
C PRO A 127 15.11 -10.73 -18.96
N TYR A 128 15.20 -9.51 -18.45
CA TYR A 128 16.27 -8.58 -18.75
C TYR A 128 17.27 -8.41 -17.60
N GLY A 129 17.15 -9.20 -16.53
CA GLY A 129 17.96 -9.02 -15.30
C GLY A 129 17.73 -7.65 -14.65
N LEU A 130 16.50 -7.16 -14.73
CA LEU A 130 16.08 -5.88 -14.18
C LEU A 130 14.99 -6.07 -13.10
N ALA A 131 14.93 -5.13 -12.16
CA ALA A 131 13.81 -5.00 -11.23
C ALA A 131 13.52 -3.54 -10.94
N VAL A 132 12.29 -3.24 -10.57
CA VAL A 132 11.86 -1.94 -10.02
C VAL A 132 11.71 -2.08 -8.51
N VAL A 133 11.95 -1.00 -7.75
CA VAL A 133 11.52 -0.97 -6.35
C VAL A 133 10.01 -1.11 -6.32
N GLY A 134 9.51 -2.27 -5.93
CA GLY A 134 8.10 -2.63 -5.89
C GLY A 134 7.69 -3.08 -4.49
N ALA A 135 6.38 -3.19 -4.25
CA ALA A 135 5.86 -3.67 -2.97
C ALA A 135 6.24 -5.13 -2.72
N THR A 136 6.38 -5.50 -1.45
CA THR A 136 6.67 -6.88 -1.00
C THR A 136 5.48 -7.83 -1.13
N ALA A 137 4.27 -7.32 -1.35
CA ALA A 137 3.08 -8.09 -1.68
C ALA A 137 2.76 -7.91 -3.18
N SER A 138 3.14 -8.88 -4.00
CA SER A 138 3.18 -8.76 -5.45
C SER A 138 1.81 -8.61 -6.13
N HIS A 139 0.74 -9.11 -5.50
CA HIS A 139 -0.64 -8.99 -6.00
C HIS A 139 -1.24 -7.60 -5.81
N THR A 140 -0.55 -6.68 -5.11
CA THR A 140 -1.02 -5.30 -4.92
C THR A 140 -0.90 -4.46 -6.19
N GLY A 141 -1.83 -3.51 -6.35
CA GLY A 141 -1.85 -2.61 -7.52
C GLY A 141 -0.75 -1.57 -7.48
N VAL A 142 -0.07 -1.39 -8.61
CA VAL A 142 0.99 -0.38 -8.77
C VAL A 142 0.45 1.02 -8.52
N GLY A 143 -0.74 1.36 -9.10
CA GLY A 143 -1.29 2.70 -9.02
C GLY A 143 -1.49 3.20 -7.60
N GLY A 144 -2.13 2.40 -6.73
CA GLY A 144 -2.34 2.78 -5.32
C GLY A 144 -1.04 2.90 -4.55
N THR A 145 -0.18 1.88 -4.65
CA THR A 145 1.07 1.80 -3.89
C THR A 145 2.04 2.93 -4.25
N ALA A 146 2.24 3.20 -5.54
CA ALA A 146 3.16 4.22 -6.01
C ALA A 146 2.73 5.64 -5.64
N LEU A 147 1.42 5.94 -5.71
CA LEU A 147 0.92 7.29 -5.41
C LEU A 147 1.01 7.67 -3.93
N GLY A 148 1.10 6.70 -3.03
CA GLY A 148 1.22 6.92 -1.58
C GLY A 148 2.65 6.82 -1.02
N GLY A 149 3.66 6.67 -1.88
CA GLY A 149 5.07 6.54 -1.47
C GLY A 149 5.67 5.19 -1.89
N GLY A 150 5.34 4.14 -1.20
CA GLY A 150 5.72 2.76 -1.50
C GLY A 150 7.15 2.39 -1.13
N PHE A 151 7.32 1.16 -0.66
CA PHE A 151 8.63 0.58 -0.33
C PHE A 151 8.62 -0.94 -0.63
N GLY A 152 9.79 -1.54 -0.65
CA GLY A 152 9.98 -2.99 -0.82
C GLY A 152 11.43 -3.41 -0.66
N TRP A 153 11.76 -4.66 -1.00
CA TRP A 153 13.06 -5.25 -0.73
C TRP A 153 14.27 -4.46 -1.25
N LEU A 154 14.12 -3.72 -2.34
CA LEU A 154 15.18 -2.91 -2.93
C LEU A 154 15.24 -1.46 -2.36
N THR A 155 14.40 -1.12 -1.38
CA THR A 155 14.36 0.22 -0.77
C THR A 155 15.70 0.60 -0.12
N GLY A 156 16.37 -0.33 0.54
CA GLY A 156 17.69 -0.08 1.15
C GLY A 156 18.74 0.42 0.16
N GLN A 157 18.69 -0.05 -1.09
CA GLN A 157 19.63 0.31 -2.14
C GLN A 157 19.21 1.55 -2.94
N HIS A 158 17.89 1.75 -3.14
CA HIS A 158 17.41 2.69 -4.15
C HIS A 158 16.41 3.74 -3.62
N GLY A 159 15.95 3.63 -2.36
CA GLY A 159 14.93 4.53 -1.80
C GLY A 159 13.52 4.01 -2.03
N LEU A 160 12.53 4.87 -1.88
CA LEU A 160 11.12 4.54 -2.03
C LEU A 160 10.71 4.32 -3.49
N ILE A 161 9.52 3.76 -3.73
CA ILE A 161 8.95 3.60 -5.08
C ILE A 161 8.82 4.96 -5.78
N VAL A 162 8.36 5.99 -5.07
CA VAL A 162 8.24 7.36 -5.63
C VAL A 162 9.57 7.99 -6.04
N ASP A 163 10.70 7.52 -5.49
CA ASP A 163 12.04 7.99 -5.85
C ASP A 163 12.51 7.39 -7.19
N GLN A 164 11.85 6.33 -7.64
CA GLN A 164 12.12 5.66 -8.91
C GLN A 164 11.25 6.19 -10.05
N LEU A 165 10.25 7.03 -9.73
CA LEU A 165 9.31 7.55 -10.71
C LEU A 165 10.00 8.62 -11.58
N LEU A 166 9.88 8.47 -12.90
CA LEU A 166 10.44 9.39 -13.91
C LEU A 166 9.34 10.27 -14.51
N SER A 167 8.17 9.72 -14.80
CA SER A 167 7.00 10.47 -15.22
C SER A 167 5.71 9.74 -14.86
N VAL A 168 4.61 10.46 -14.80
CA VAL A 168 3.25 9.95 -14.60
C VAL A 168 2.29 10.62 -15.56
N LYS A 169 1.49 9.85 -16.28
CA LYS A 169 0.37 10.33 -17.08
C LYS A 169 -0.87 10.41 -16.20
N VAL A 170 -1.42 11.60 -16.03
CA VAL A 170 -2.52 11.89 -15.10
C VAL A 170 -3.69 12.53 -15.83
N VAL A 171 -4.90 12.06 -15.52
CA VAL A 171 -6.16 12.74 -15.87
C VAL A 171 -6.56 13.62 -14.69
N LEU A 172 -6.59 14.94 -14.92
CA LEU A 172 -6.92 15.94 -13.90
C LEU A 172 -8.43 16.07 -13.67
N ALA A 173 -8.81 16.87 -12.68
CA ALA A 173 -10.21 17.10 -12.29
C ALA A 173 -11.09 17.69 -13.39
N ASP A 174 -10.53 18.41 -14.36
CA ASP A 174 -11.24 18.93 -15.53
C ASP A 174 -11.29 17.97 -16.71
N GLY A 175 -10.68 16.78 -16.57
CA GLY A 175 -10.54 15.79 -17.61
C GLY A 175 -9.42 16.09 -18.61
N SER A 176 -8.54 17.06 -18.36
CA SER A 176 -7.32 17.24 -19.14
C SER A 176 -6.34 16.11 -18.84
N ILE A 177 -5.57 15.72 -19.85
CA ILE A 177 -4.54 14.68 -19.78
C ILE A 177 -3.19 15.38 -19.77
N VAL A 178 -2.40 15.14 -18.76
CA VAL A 178 -1.06 15.70 -18.63
C VAL A 178 -0.03 14.60 -18.34
N GLU A 179 1.20 14.79 -18.77
CA GLU A 179 2.34 13.99 -18.36
C GLU A 179 3.19 14.84 -17.42
N ALA A 180 3.23 14.44 -16.14
CA ALA A 180 3.97 15.12 -15.11
C ALA A 180 5.35 14.47 -14.93
N SER A 181 6.40 15.28 -14.91
CA SER A 181 7.80 14.90 -14.71
C SER A 181 8.57 16.08 -14.08
N ASP A 182 9.85 15.92 -13.83
CA ASP A 182 10.68 17.03 -13.35
C ASP A 182 10.74 18.21 -14.33
N GLU A 183 10.57 17.94 -15.63
CA GLU A 183 10.58 18.97 -16.70
C GLU A 183 9.18 19.51 -17.00
N ASN A 184 8.14 18.67 -16.90
CA ASN A 184 6.77 19.03 -17.25
C ASN A 184 5.86 18.94 -16.03
N TYR A 185 5.14 20.01 -15.68
CA TYR A 185 4.30 20.08 -14.49
C TYR A 185 5.04 19.66 -13.20
N PRO A 186 6.23 20.22 -12.90
CA PRO A 186 7.07 19.74 -11.79
C PRO A 186 6.40 19.86 -10.42
N ASP A 187 5.51 20.81 -10.21
CA ASP A 187 4.75 20.96 -8.98
C ASP A 187 3.66 19.88 -8.84
N LEU A 188 3.03 19.47 -9.92
CA LEU A 188 2.12 18.30 -9.94
C LEU A 188 2.91 17.01 -9.75
N PHE A 189 4.06 16.87 -10.40
CA PHE A 189 4.94 15.71 -10.26
C PHE A 189 5.42 15.55 -8.82
N TRP A 190 5.75 16.66 -8.16
CA TRP A 190 6.03 16.67 -6.73
C TRP A 190 4.85 16.13 -5.93
N ALA A 191 3.63 16.60 -6.19
CA ALA A 191 2.43 16.21 -5.44
C ALA A 191 2.05 14.74 -5.64
N VAL A 192 2.18 14.20 -6.87
CA VAL A 192 1.83 12.80 -7.14
C VAL A 192 2.82 11.81 -6.55
N ARG A 193 4.01 12.26 -6.18
CA ARG A 193 5.01 11.45 -5.48
C ARG A 193 4.74 11.43 -3.96
N GLY A 194 3.59 10.85 -3.54
CA GLY A 194 3.19 10.65 -2.14
C GLY A 194 1.76 11.05 -1.78
N ALA A 195 1.11 11.90 -2.59
CA ALA A 195 -0.30 12.31 -2.40
C ALA A 195 -1.12 12.24 -3.70
N GLY A 196 -0.72 11.41 -4.66
CA GLY A 196 -1.22 11.45 -6.03
C GLY A 196 -2.71 11.16 -6.18
N GLN A 197 -3.28 10.34 -5.32
CA GLN A 197 -4.71 10.00 -5.33
C GLN A 197 -5.61 11.23 -5.10
N ALA A 198 -5.07 12.31 -4.51
CA ALA A 198 -5.79 13.55 -4.30
C ALA A 198 -5.77 14.52 -5.50
N PHE A 199 -5.00 14.22 -6.56
CA PHE A 199 -4.76 15.16 -7.66
C PHE A 199 -5.30 14.70 -9.01
N GLY A 200 -5.53 13.39 -9.19
CA GLY A 200 -6.00 12.89 -10.47
C GLY A 200 -6.03 11.38 -10.56
N VAL A 201 -6.35 10.89 -11.76
CA VAL A 201 -6.27 9.47 -12.10
C VAL A 201 -4.96 9.23 -12.84
N ALA A 202 -4.01 8.59 -12.17
CA ALA A 202 -2.76 8.16 -12.79
C ALA A 202 -3.01 6.94 -13.67
N THR A 203 -2.84 7.09 -14.97
CA THR A 203 -3.14 6.05 -15.97
C THR A 203 -1.90 5.31 -16.44
N GLU A 204 -0.72 5.92 -16.31
CA GLU A 204 0.56 5.34 -16.71
C GLU A 204 1.69 5.93 -15.86
N PHE A 205 2.63 5.08 -15.49
CA PHE A 205 3.82 5.41 -14.72
C PHE A 205 5.06 4.99 -15.51
N VAL A 206 6.12 5.78 -15.48
CA VAL A 206 7.43 5.39 -15.98
C VAL A 206 8.39 5.32 -14.79
N PHE A 207 8.91 4.13 -14.52
CA PHE A 207 9.86 3.90 -13.43
C PHE A 207 11.26 3.63 -13.96
N ARG A 208 12.25 4.01 -13.17
CA ARG A 208 13.61 3.54 -13.29
C ARG A 208 13.70 2.08 -12.84
N ALA A 209 14.34 1.24 -13.65
CA ALA A 209 14.69 -0.13 -13.31
C ALA A 209 16.18 -0.27 -12.99
N HIS A 210 16.52 -1.24 -12.16
CA HIS A 210 17.85 -1.50 -11.67
C HIS A 210 18.31 -2.88 -12.11
N LYS A 211 19.60 -3.02 -12.42
CA LYS A 211 20.21 -4.31 -12.64
C LYS A 211 20.23 -5.11 -11.35
N VAL A 212 19.76 -6.34 -11.43
CA VAL A 212 19.71 -7.27 -10.31
C VAL A 212 20.27 -8.64 -10.72
N PRO A 213 20.74 -9.45 -9.76
CA PRO A 213 21.06 -10.84 -10.02
C PRO A 213 19.80 -11.66 -10.33
N ASP A 214 19.97 -12.83 -10.95
CA ASP A 214 18.84 -13.72 -11.25
C ASP A 214 18.15 -14.24 -9.99
N THR A 215 18.90 -14.38 -8.89
CA THR A 215 18.41 -14.85 -7.61
C THR A 215 19.03 -14.08 -6.45
N PHE A 216 18.28 -14.03 -5.35
CA PHE A 216 18.61 -13.40 -4.08
C PHE A 216 18.52 -14.46 -2.98
N PHE A 217 19.29 -14.31 -1.91
CA PHE A 217 19.08 -15.13 -0.73
C PHE A 217 17.91 -14.59 0.08
N GLY A 218 16.99 -15.46 0.48
CA GLY A 218 15.87 -15.07 1.31
C GLY A 218 14.86 -16.19 1.48
N GLY A 219 13.78 -15.91 2.17
CA GLY A 219 12.72 -16.87 2.42
C GLY A 219 12.00 -16.63 3.72
N LEU A 220 11.01 -17.47 3.97
CA LEU A 220 10.13 -17.41 5.13
C LEU A 220 10.57 -18.47 6.15
N MET A 221 10.56 -18.09 7.42
CA MET A 221 10.82 -18.95 8.56
C MET A 221 9.74 -18.76 9.62
N TYR A 222 9.47 -19.80 10.40
CA TYR A 222 8.59 -19.72 11.56
C TYR A 222 9.28 -20.31 12.78
N PHE A 223 9.03 -19.72 13.93
CA PHE A 223 9.62 -20.08 15.21
C PHE A 223 8.57 -20.15 16.31
N ASP A 224 8.86 -20.92 17.35
CA ASP A 224 8.14 -20.82 18.61
C ASP A 224 8.37 -19.46 19.27
N VAL A 225 7.43 -19.03 20.11
CA VAL A 225 7.48 -17.71 20.77
C VAL A 225 8.68 -17.54 21.70
N ASP A 226 9.27 -18.63 22.21
CA ASP A 226 10.47 -18.62 23.04
C ASP A 226 11.70 -18.05 22.30
N LYS A 227 11.64 -17.98 20.96
CA LYS A 227 12.70 -17.37 20.12
C LYS A 227 12.49 -15.86 19.91
N LEU A 228 11.35 -15.29 20.31
CA LEU A 228 11.06 -13.87 20.14
C LEU A 228 12.17 -12.94 20.68
N PRO A 229 12.75 -13.18 21.88
CA PRO A 229 13.84 -12.31 22.37
C PRO A 229 15.03 -12.25 21.44
N MET A 230 15.41 -13.36 20.80
CA MET A 230 16.53 -13.43 19.87
C MET A 230 16.25 -12.72 18.56
N LEU A 231 15.00 -12.77 18.07
CA LEU A 231 14.61 -12.02 16.87
C LEU A 231 14.58 -10.51 17.14
N VAL A 232 14.13 -10.10 18.32
CA VAL A 232 14.15 -8.68 18.75
C VAL A 232 15.59 -8.17 18.85
N GLU A 233 16.50 -8.95 19.48
CA GLU A 233 17.92 -8.61 19.55
C GLU A 233 18.52 -8.47 18.15
N PHE A 234 18.22 -9.40 17.24
CA PHE A 234 18.65 -9.30 15.85
C PHE A 234 18.10 -8.05 15.17
N ALA A 235 16.82 -7.71 15.38
CA ALA A 235 16.20 -6.50 14.82
C ALA A 235 16.92 -5.22 15.29
N ASN A 236 17.30 -5.15 16.56
CA ASN A 236 18.05 -4.03 17.12
C ASN A 236 19.49 -3.97 16.58
N GLN A 237 20.11 -5.12 16.29
CA GLN A 237 21.42 -5.17 15.62
C GLN A 237 21.31 -4.83 14.13
N PHE A 238 20.22 -5.23 13.44
CA PHE A 238 19.93 -4.90 12.06
C PHE A 238 19.87 -3.38 11.87
N ASP A 239 19.18 -2.68 12.78
CA ASP A 239 19.12 -1.22 12.79
C ASP A 239 20.50 -0.55 12.84
N LYS A 240 21.42 -1.08 13.62
CA LYS A 240 22.80 -0.55 13.74
C LYS A 240 23.65 -0.81 12.49
N ARG A 241 23.35 -1.87 11.72
CA ARG A 241 24.15 -2.27 10.55
C ARG A 241 23.79 -1.49 9.30
N GLN A 242 22.50 -1.24 9.06
CA GLN A 242 21.97 -0.54 7.88
C GLN A 242 22.59 -1.04 6.56
N ASP A 243 22.78 -2.37 6.41
CA ASP A 243 23.26 -2.94 5.14
C ASP A 243 22.20 -2.76 4.04
N PRO A 244 22.46 -1.97 2.98
CA PRO A 244 21.47 -1.67 1.95
C PRO A 244 21.03 -2.90 1.14
N ASN A 245 21.79 -4.00 1.23
CA ASN A 245 21.46 -5.25 0.52
C ASN A 245 20.47 -6.13 1.29
N SER A 246 20.14 -5.77 2.52
CA SER A 246 19.33 -6.60 3.41
C SER A 246 17.90 -6.10 3.57
N GLY A 247 17.02 -7.00 4.01
CA GLY A 247 15.67 -6.74 4.48
C GLY A 247 15.29 -7.80 5.50
N PHE A 248 14.66 -7.39 6.58
CA PHE A 248 14.24 -8.28 7.66
C PHE A 248 12.83 -7.91 8.12
N PHE A 249 11.87 -8.76 7.83
CA PHE A 249 10.53 -8.64 8.39
C PHE A 249 10.37 -9.73 9.43
N PHE A 250 9.77 -9.42 10.56
CA PHE A 250 9.42 -10.41 11.56
C PHE A 250 8.14 -10.00 12.27
N GLY A 251 7.47 -10.96 12.92
CA GLY A 251 6.22 -10.66 13.59
C GLY A 251 5.43 -11.91 13.92
N PHE A 252 4.11 -11.81 13.90
CA PHE A 252 3.20 -12.84 14.40
C PHE A 252 2.20 -13.23 13.32
N ALA A 253 2.05 -14.55 13.14
CA ALA A 253 1.06 -15.14 12.23
C ALA A 253 0.72 -16.55 12.69
N ALA A 254 -0.40 -17.11 12.22
CA ALA A 254 -0.81 -18.47 12.52
C ALA A 254 -0.87 -19.34 11.25
N PRO A 255 0.28 -19.80 10.74
CA PRO A 255 0.30 -20.59 9.52
C PRO A 255 -0.42 -21.93 9.71
N ARG A 256 -1.30 -22.27 8.77
CA ARG A 256 -2.12 -23.51 8.85
C ARG A 256 -1.30 -24.78 9.04
N GLN A 257 -0.06 -24.80 8.54
CA GLN A 257 0.88 -25.93 8.65
C GLN A 257 1.34 -26.17 10.11
N ILE A 258 1.38 -25.12 10.93
CA ILE A 258 1.77 -25.17 12.33
C ILE A 258 0.54 -25.35 13.22
N GLY A 259 -0.60 -24.76 12.85
CA GLY A 259 -1.89 -24.90 13.55
C GLY A 259 -2.02 -24.04 14.82
N HIS A 260 -1.04 -23.20 15.12
CA HIS A 260 -1.08 -22.24 16.22
C HIS A 260 -0.28 -20.99 15.83
N MET A 261 -0.37 -19.95 16.65
CA MET A 261 0.37 -18.72 16.42
C MET A 261 1.88 -18.92 16.61
N ALA A 262 2.67 -18.39 15.69
CA ALA A 262 4.12 -18.51 15.67
C ALA A 262 4.76 -17.14 15.38
N VAL A 263 6.06 -17.04 15.67
CA VAL A 263 6.86 -15.89 15.24
C VAL A 263 7.35 -16.14 13.82
N LEU A 264 6.91 -15.32 12.86
CA LEU A 264 7.42 -15.37 11.50
C LEU A 264 8.67 -14.52 11.34
N ALA A 265 9.55 -14.91 10.43
CA ALA A 265 10.64 -14.09 9.92
C ALA A 265 10.73 -14.23 8.40
N MET A 266 10.79 -13.10 7.68
CA MET A 266 11.06 -13.06 6.25
C MET A 266 12.41 -12.41 6.03
N LEU A 267 13.29 -13.12 5.36
CA LEU A 267 14.68 -12.71 5.11
C LEU A 267 14.85 -12.32 3.63
N PHE A 268 15.60 -11.26 3.40
CA PHE A 268 16.04 -10.84 2.08
C PHE A 268 17.49 -10.39 2.11
N TYR A 269 18.29 -10.87 1.17
CA TYR A 269 19.65 -10.40 0.94
C TYR A 269 19.98 -10.35 -0.55
N ASN A 270 20.32 -9.17 -1.06
CA ASN A 270 20.79 -9.00 -2.42
C ASN A 270 22.29 -9.35 -2.51
N GLY A 271 22.57 -10.62 -2.65
CA GLY A 271 23.94 -11.15 -2.69
C GLY A 271 23.97 -12.66 -2.87
N SER A 272 25.16 -13.22 -2.77
CA SER A 272 25.34 -14.68 -2.83
C SER A 272 24.73 -15.37 -1.61
N GLN A 273 24.43 -16.66 -1.76
CA GLN A 273 23.92 -17.49 -0.66
C GLN A 273 24.81 -17.40 0.58
N SER A 274 26.13 -17.55 0.41
CA SER A 274 27.08 -17.51 1.54
C SER A 274 27.05 -16.19 2.29
N LYS A 275 26.90 -15.04 1.61
CA LYS A 275 26.80 -13.74 2.24
C LYS A 275 25.47 -13.56 2.98
N GLY A 276 24.38 -14.04 2.39
CA GLY A 276 23.07 -14.02 3.04
C GLY A 276 23.03 -14.91 4.28
N GLU A 277 23.57 -16.12 4.20
CA GLU A 277 23.71 -17.05 5.32
C GLU A 277 24.59 -16.47 6.43
N GLU A 278 25.71 -15.84 6.09
CA GLU A 278 26.58 -15.15 7.05
C GLU A 278 25.83 -14.00 7.77
N PHE A 279 25.14 -13.16 6.99
CA PHE A 279 24.40 -12.01 7.55
C PHE A 279 23.29 -12.45 8.51
N PHE A 280 22.52 -13.48 8.13
CA PHE A 280 21.41 -14.00 8.91
C PHE A 280 21.78 -15.19 9.81
N SER A 281 23.06 -15.50 9.99
CA SER A 281 23.49 -16.63 10.81
C SER A 281 22.88 -16.66 12.22
N PRO A 282 22.67 -15.51 12.93
CA PRO A 282 22.03 -15.53 14.24
C PRO A 282 20.58 -16.05 14.19
N ILE A 283 19.84 -15.78 13.10
CA ILE A 283 18.46 -16.22 12.93
C ILE A 283 18.41 -17.67 12.42
N LEU A 284 19.25 -18.01 11.45
CA LEU A 284 19.31 -19.35 10.84
C LEU A 284 19.66 -20.45 11.85
N SER A 285 20.36 -20.10 12.93
CA SER A 285 20.79 -21.04 14.00
C SER A 285 19.72 -21.30 15.08
N LEU A 286 18.55 -20.66 15.02
CA LEU A 286 17.55 -20.71 16.11
C LEU A 286 16.61 -21.94 16.08
N ASN A 287 16.88 -22.97 15.28
CA ASN A 287 16.03 -24.15 15.11
C ASN A 287 14.56 -23.79 14.80
N PRO A 288 14.28 -23.26 13.61
CA PRO A 288 12.92 -22.89 13.19
C PRO A 288 12.00 -24.12 13.08
N LEU A 289 10.69 -23.91 13.32
CA LEU A 289 9.64 -24.89 13.02
C LEU A 289 9.53 -25.14 11.52
N ILE A 290 9.68 -24.09 10.72
CA ILE A 290 9.70 -24.12 9.26
C ILE A 290 10.83 -23.23 8.77
N ASN A 291 11.60 -23.71 7.80
CA ASN A 291 12.63 -22.94 7.11
C ASN A 291 12.48 -23.12 5.59
N GLN A 292 12.16 -22.04 4.90
CA GLN A 292 12.01 -21.96 3.45
C GLN A 292 13.04 -21.00 2.82
N THR A 293 14.16 -20.73 3.52
CA THR A 293 15.22 -19.87 3.00
C THR A 293 16.05 -20.58 1.91
N GLY A 294 16.57 -19.80 0.99
CA GLY A 294 17.42 -20.26 -0.11
C GLY A 294 17.59 -19.18 -1.18
N MET A 295 18.16 -19.54 -2.29
CA MET A 295 18.24 -18.66 -3.46
C MET A 295 16.91 -18.67 -4.21
N LYS A 296 16.31 -17.49 -4.37
CA LYS A 296 14.99 -17.28 -4.97
C LYS A 296 15.00 -16.13 -5.97
N SER A 297 14.15 -16.18 -6.97
CA SER A 297 13.91 -15.05 -7.86
C SER A 297 13.27 -13.86 -7.11
N TYR A 298 13.36 -12.67 -7.67
CA TYR A 298 12.73 -11.47 -7.08
C TYR A 298 11.20 -11.60 -6.97
N GLY A 299 10.56 -12.22 -7.98
CA GLY A 299 9.12 -12.48 -7.97
C GLY A 299 8.71 -13.44 -6.83
N GLU A 300 9.46 -14.53 -6.60
CA GLU A 300 9.20 -15.44 -5.47
C GLU A 300 9.32 -14.74 -4.12
N LEU A 301 10.32 -13.88 -3.94
CA LEU A 301 10.50 -13.11 -2.69
C LEU A 301 9.37 -12.11 -2.49
N ASN A 302 8.91 -11.40 -3.54
CA ASN A 302 7.79 -10.48 -3.47
C ASN A 302 6.43 -11.17 -3.25
N SER A 303 6.34 -12.48 -3.44
CA SER A 303 5.12 -13.25 -3.17
C SER A 303 5.05 -13.83 -1.76
N MET A 304 6.14 -13.80 -0.98
CA MET A 304 6.16 -14.36 0.37
C MET A 304 5.18 -13.69 1.34
N ALA A 305 4.97 -12.37 1.18
CA ALA A 305 4.04 -11.58 1.98
C ALA A 305 2.61 -11.55 1.43
N ASN A 306 2.31 -12.35 0.41
CA ASN A 306 0.95 -12.45 -0.11
C ASN A 306 0.04 -13.15 0.92
N VAL A 307 -0.70 -12.35 1.67
CA VAL A 307 -1.82 -12.84 2.46
C VAL A 307 -2.96 -13.10 1.51
N ASP A 308 -3.46 -14.31 1.50
CA ASP A 308 -4.47 -14.89 0.62
C ASP A 308 -4.87 -13.99 -0.59
N PRO A 309 -4.47 -14.33 -1.82
CA PRO A 309 -4.78 -13.55 -3.01
C PRO A 309 -6.29 -13.57 -3.34
N VAL A 310 -7.08 -14.43 -2.68
CA VAL A 310 -8.52 -14.51 -2.92
C VAL A 310 -9.21 -13.33 -2.27
N PRO A 311 -9.95 -12.51 -3.04
CA PRO A 311 -10.69 -11.38 -2.48
C PRO A 311 -11.98 -11.88 -1.79
N GLU A 312 -11.84 -12.65 -0.72
CA GLU A 312 -12.95 -13.12 0.10
C GLU A 312 -12.64 -12.84 1.58
N GLY A 313 -13.67 -12.51 2.31
CA GLY A 313 -13.58 -12.20 3.73
C GLY A 313 -13.26 -10.73 4.00
N ARG A 314 -13.54 -10.39 5.24
CA ARG A 314 -13.41 -9.03 5.79
C ARG A 314 -11.97 -8.81 6.23
N LYS A 315 -11.37 -7.69 5.84
CA LYS A 315 -9.98 -7.38 6.16
C LYS A 315 -9.84 -5.92 6.56
N SER A 316 -8.92 -5.64 7.46
CA SER A 316 -8.50 -4.29 7.83
C SER A 316 -6.99 -4.22 7.85
N ILE A 317 -6.44 -3.18 7.21
CA ILE A 317 -5.01 -2.86 7.29
C ILE A 317 -4.86 -1.64 8.20
N GLY A 318 -3.87 -1.71 9.08
CA GLY A 318 -3.41 -0.58 9.88
C GLY A 318 -1.90 -0.61 10.01
N GLY A 319 -1.32 0.49 10.42
CA GLY A 319 0.12 0.54 10.62
C GLY A 319 0.57 1.78 11.38
N VAL A 320 1.79 1.71 11.84
CA VAL A 320 2.45 2.78 12.58
C VAL A 320 3.96 2.69 12.35
N ASN A 321 4.64 3.83 12.37
CA ASN A 321 6.09 3.84 12.34
C ASN A 321 6.65 3.39 13.70
N ILE A 322 7.74 2.63 13.67
CA ILE A 322 8.45 2.11 14.83
C ILE A 322 9.90 2.57 14.82
N ILE A 323 10.41 2.93 16.00
CA ILE A 323 11.78 3.40 16.18
C ILE A 323 12.50 2.47 17.13
N PRO A 324 13.63 1.87 16.71
CA PRO A 324 14.48 1.07 17.60
C PRO A 324 15.11 1.92 18.72
N PRO A 325 15.52 1.32 19.84
CA PRO A 325 15.49 -0.12 20.07
C PRO A 325 14.08 -0.67 20.37
N LEU A 326 13.80 -1.85 19.82
CA LEU A 326 12.56 -2.57 20.12
C LEU A 326 12.71 -3.28 21.48
N GLU A 327 11.68 -3.16 22.30
CA GLU A 327 11.66 -3.75 23.65
C GLU A 327 10.95 -5.12 23.62
N THR A 328 11.64 -6.18 24.05
CA THR A 328 11.09 -7.55 24.07
C THR A 328 9.79 -7.64 24.86
N GLY A 329 9.68 -6.89 25.97
CA GLY A 329 8.48 -6.87 26.79
C GLY A 329 7.25 -6.38 26.03
N LEU A 330 7.38 -5.29 25.27
CA LEU A 330 6.32 -4.77 24.41
C LEU A 330 5.89 -5.80 23.36
N LEU A 331 6.85 -6.43 22.68
CA LEU A 331 6.54 -7.38 21.63
C LEU A 331 5.88 -8.65 22.22
N GLN A 332 6.25 -9.07 23.42
CA GLN A 332 5.59 -10.17 24.11
C GLN A 332 4.14 -9.82 24.49
N GLU A 333 3.88 -8.59 24.91
CA GLU A 333 2.52 -8.12 25.19
C GLU A 333 1.66 -8.06 23.93
N LEU A 334 2.23 -7.58 22.81
CA LEU A 334 1.55 -7.59 21.50
C LEU A 334 1.25 -9.02 21.04
N TYR A 335 2.20 -9.94 21.19
CA TYR A 335 2.01 -11.35 20.91
C TYR A 335 0.83 -11.93 21.72
N ASN A 336 0.85 -11.75 23.03
CA ASN A 336 -0.17 -12.30 23.93
C ASN A 336 -1.57 -11.75 23.60
N GLN A 337 -1.68 -10.44 23.36
CA GLN A 337 -2.96 -9.81 22.98
C GLN A 337 -3.47 -10.31 21.61
N PHE A 338 -2.56 -10.51 20.67
CA PHE A 338 -2.90 -10.98 19.33
C PHE A 338 -3.32 -12.46 19.38
N GLU A 339 -2.60 -13.31 20.14
CA GLU A 339 -2.92 -14.71 20.37
C GLU A 339 -4.27 -14.89 21.08
N GLU A 340 -4.55 -14.07 22.10
CA GLU A 340 -5.85 -14.08 22.78
C GLU A 340 -6.97 -13.77 21.80
N ALA A 341 -6.81 -12.77 20.93
CA ALA A 341 -7.79 -12.44 19.92
C ALA A 341 -8.00 -13.58 18.91
N MET A 342 -6.93 -14.20 18.44
CA MET A 342 -7.00 -15.35 17.51
C MET A 342 -7.69 -16.55 18.13
N ASN A 343 -7.50 -16.80 19.42
CA ASN A 343 -8.19 -17.88 20.15
C ASN A 343 -9.66 -17.54 20.44
N MET A 344 -9.98 -16.25 20.60
CA MET A 344 -11.34 -15.78 20.91
C MET A 344 -12.24 -15.69 19.67
N TYR A 345 -11.70 -15.29 18.54
CA TYR A 345 -12.47 -15.01 17.34
C TYR A 345 -12.15 -16.02 16.22
N PRO A 346 -13.17 -16.66 15.63
CA PRO A 346 -12.96 -17.67 14.59
C PRO A 346 -12.48 -17.01 13.28
N ARG A 347 -11.71 -17.77 12.53
CA ARG A 347 -11.22 -17.40 11.18
C ARG A 347 -10.36 -16.14 11.13
N MET A 348 -9.49 -15.98 12.13
CA MET A 348 -8.45 -14.95 12.15
C MET A 348 -7.07 -15.50 11.72
N GLU A 349 -6.97 -16.76 11.33
CA GLU A 349 -5.71 -17.45 11.01
C GLU A 349 -4.90 -16.80 9.87
N ASP A 350 -5.55 -16.01 9.01
CA ASP A 350 -4.89 -15.25 7.92
C ASP A 350 -4.48 -13.83 8.37
N SER A 351 -4.65 -13.50 9.65
CA SER A 351 -4.19 -12.23 10.23
C SER A 351 -2.70 -12.26 10.53
N ALA A 352 -2.05 -11.11 10.41
CA ALA A 352 -0.63 -10.96 10.72
C ALA A 352 -0.31 -9.58 11.30
N LEU A 353 0.67 -9.53 12.20
CA LEU A 353 1.32 -8.32 12.70
C LEU A 353 2.79 -8.41 12.33
N VAL A 354 3.31 -7.47 11.55
CA VAL A 354 4.65 -7.57 10.96
C VAL A 354 5.43 -6.29 11.16
N PHE A 355 6.62 -6.41 11.73
CA PHE A 355 7.63 -5.37 11.82
C PHE A 355 8.47 -5.43 10.54
N GLU A 356 8.45 -4.39 9.73
CA GLU A 356 9.03 -4.33 8.38
C GLU A 356 10.32 -3.52 8.41
N LEU A 357 11.45 -4.18 8.64
CA LEU A 357 12.77 -3.54 8.74
C LEU A 357 13.45 -3.55 7.37
N LEU A 358 13.47 -2.39 6.73
CA LEU A 358 14.24 -2.12 5.52
C LEU A 358 15.25 -1.00 5.81
N PRO A 359 16.51 -1.12 5.40
CA PRO A 359 17.49 -0.06 5.64
C PRO A 359 16.99 1.29 5.12
N TYR A 360 16.96 2.30 5.98
CA TYR A 360 16.42 3.62 5.67
C TYR A 360 17.49 4.63 5.22
N THR A 361 18.77 4.28 5.25
CA THR A 361 19.87 5.21 4.91
C THR A 361 19.69 5.84 3.54
N LYS A 362 19.16 5.12 2.54
CA LYS A 362 18.87 5.67 1.23
C LYS A 362 17.62 6.56 1.22
N VAL A 363 16.63 6.20 2.03
CA VAL A 363 15.37 6.96 2.15
C VAL A 363 15.61 8.35 2.75
N VAL A 364 16.43 8.44 3.80
CA VAL A 364 16.74 9.71 4.47
C VAL A 364 17.72 10.61 3.70
N GLN A 365 18.38 10.10 2.65
CA GLN A 365 19.19 10.92 1.75
C GLN A 365 18.33 11.83 0.84
N VAL A 366 17.05 11.49 0.66
CA VAL A 366 16.11 12.32 -0.08
C VAL A 366 15.43 13.26 0.90
N PRO A 367 15.58 14.59 0.75
CA PRO A 367 14.92 15.55 1.64
C PRO A 367 13.39 15.37 1.66
N ILE A 368 12.76 15.61 2.82
CA ILE A 368 11.31 15.46 2.98
C ILE A 368 10.54 16.33 1.98
N GLU A 369 11.06 17.53 1.69
CA GLU A 369 10.47 18.50 0.79
C GLU A 369 10.67 18.18 -0.70
N GLU A 370 11.48 17.18 -1.05
CA GLU A 370 11.75 16.80 -2.45
C GLU A 370 10.56 16.10 -3.12
N THR A 371 9.71 15.43 -2.34
CA THR A 371 8.47 14.83 -2.79
C THR A 371 7.34 15.08 -1.79
N ALA A 372 6.09 14.84 -2.16
CA ALA A 372 4.98 14.93 -1.20
C ALA A 372 5.00 13.82 -0.14
N CYS A 373 5.75 12.74 -0.37
CA CYS A 373 5.90 11.64 0.58
C CYS A 373 6.73 12.09 1.79
N ALA A 374 6.06 12.38 2.90
CA ALA A 374 6.68 12.79 4.14
C ALA A 374 7.12 11.62 5.04
N ASN A 375 6.74 10.38 4.71
CA ASN A 375 7.14 9.18 5.46
C ASN A 375 8.60 8.80 5.16
N ARG A 376 9.53 9.66 5.62
CA ARG A 376 10.98 9.53 5.46
C ARG A 376 11.66 9.84 6.78
N GLY A 377 12.33 8.86 7.36
CA GLY A 377 13.02 9.04 8.63
C GLY A 377 13.80 7.81 9.06
N PRO A 378 14.56 7.90 10.15
CA PRO A 378 15.28 6.77 10.74
C PRO A 378 14.32 5.89 11.55
N PHE A 379 13.34 5.33 10.89
CA PHE A 379 12.30 4.48 11.45
C PHE A 379 11.91 3.37 10.47
N TYR A 380 11.14 2.42 10.96
CA TYR A 380 10.58 1.31 10.21
C TYR A 380 9.06 1.33 10.28
N ASN A 381 8.41 0.41 9.58
CA ASN A 381 6.96 0.27 9.62
C ASN A 381 6.55 -0.98 10.42
N LEU A 382 5.48 -0.86 11.17
CA LEU A 382 4.70 -1.98 11.63
C LEU A 382 3.43 -2.03 10.78
N GLY A 383 3.18 -3.16 10.14
CA GLY A 383 1.95 -3.46 9.42
C GLY A 383 1.10 -4.46 10.20
N LEU A 384 -0.18 -4.18 10.32
CA LEU A 384 -1.18 -5.06 10.94
C LEU A 384 -2.27 -5.34 9.93
N ILE A 385 -2.47 -6.62 9.61
CA ILE A 385 -3.56 -7.10 8.77
C ILE A 385 -4.44 -7.97 9.66
N LEU A 386 -5.69 -7.57 9.84
CA LEU A 386 -6.71 -8.40 10.50
C LEU A 386 -7.65 -8.97 9.45
N CYS A 387 -7.90 -10.27 9.52
CA CYS A 387 -8.82 -11.01 8.66
C CYS A 387 -9.92 -11.66 9.52
N TRP A 388 -11.16 -11.59 9.07
CA TRP A 388 -12.33 -12.25 9.70
C TRP A 388 -13.43 -12.46 8.68
N HIS A 389 -14.52 -13.14 9.06
CA HIS A 389 -15.62 -13.38 8.13
C HIS A 389 -16.98 -12.85 8.64
N ASP A 390 -17.19 -12.85 9.95
CA ASP A 390 -18.47 -12.44 10.55
C ASP A 390 -18.59 -10.90 10.58
N PRO A 391 -19.59 -10.29 9.92
CA PRO A 391 -19.82 -8.84 9.96
C PRO A 391 -20.04 -8.27 11.37
N ASP A 392 -20.59 -9.07 12.31
CA ASP A 392 -20.84 -8.64 13.69
C ASP A 392 -19.53 -8.40 14.47
N LEU A 393 -18.39 -8.85 13.95
CA LEU A 393 -17.07 -8.63 14.51
C LEU A 393 -16.40 -7.35 14.03
N ASP A 394 -16.93 -6.61 13.04
CA ASP A 394 -16.28 -5.43 12.45
C ASP A 394 -15.81 -4.42 13.50
N ALA A 395 -16.71 -4.03 14.39
CA ALA A 395 -16.39 -3.05 15.43
C ALA A 395 -15.30 -3.56 16.40
N LYS A 396 -15.29 -4.86 16.70
CA LYS A 396 -14.32 -5.50 17.59
C LYS A 396 -12.95 -5.58 16.92
N MET A 397 -12.89 -5.95 15.63
CA MET A 397 -11.64 -6.03 14.88
C MET A 397 -11.00 -4.64 14.71
N HIS A 398 -11.78 -3.62 14.40
CA HIS A 398 -11.28 -2.25 14.37
C HIS A 398 -10.85 -1.74 15.75
N ALA A 399 -11.51 -2.15 16.84
CA ALA A 399 -11.08 -1.82 18.20
C ALA A 399 -9.76 -2.53 18.56
N LEU A 400 -9.62 -3.80 18.21
CA LEU A 400 -8.37 -4.57 18.37
C LEU A 400 -7.23 -3.90 17.62
N GLN A 401 -7.43 -3.53 16.35
CA GLN A 401 -6.43 -2.84 15.54
C GLN A 401 -5.96 -1.55 16.20
N ARG A 402 -6.90 -0.70 16.64
CA ARG A 402 -6.54 0.54 17.36
C ARG A 402 -5.79 0.25 18.66
N SER A 403 -6.20 -0.74 19.43
CA SER A 403 -5.55 -1.11 20.69
C SER A 403 -4.09 -1.52 20.48
N LEU A 404 -3.83 -2.38 19.48
CA LEU A 404 -2.47 -2.83 19.17
C LEU A 404 -1.59 -1.67 18.68
N ILE A 405 -2.11 -0.80 17.81
CA ILE A 405 -1.38 0.38 17.31
C ILE A 405 -1.12 1.37 18.44
N SER A 406 -2.12 1.68 19.31
CA SER A 406 -1.96 2.59 20.43
C SER A 406 -0.89 2.12 21.42
N LYS A 407 -0.85 0.81 21.70
CA LYS A 407 0.18 0.22 22.58
C LYS A 407 1.60 0.48 22.06
N VAL A 408 1.80 0.39 20.73
CA VAL A 408 3.10 0.69 20.12
C VAL A 408 3.42 2.19 20.22
N LEU A 409 2.43 3.06 19.97
CA LEU A 409 2.61 4.52 20.08
C LEU A 409 2.94 4.95 21.51
N GLU A 410 2.24 4.40 22.51
CA GLU A 410 2.47 4.68 23.94
C GLU A 410 3.87 4.24 24.40
N ALA A 411 4.36 3.11 23.90
CA ALA A 411 5.70 2.62 24.22
C ALA A 411 6.83 3.47 23.61
N GLN A 412 6.50 4.33 22.64
CA GLN A 412 7.44 5.25 22.00
C GLN A 412 7.36 6.68 22.59
N GLU A 413 7.05 6.80 23.90
CA GLU A 413 7.02 8.08 24.60
C GLU A 413 8.34 8.85 24.44
N GLY A 414 8.22 10.15 24.13
CA GLY A 414 9.35 11.04 23.84
C GLY A 414 9.68 11.20 22.36
N ILE A 415 9.02 10.41 21.47
CA ILE A 415 9.00 10.69 20.05
C ILE A 415 7.89 11.72 19.85
N THR A 416 8.24 12.93 19.45
CA THR A 416 7.26 13.98 19.21
C THR A 416 6.37 13.58 18.02
N ASP A 417 5.08 13.95 18.07
CA ASP A 417 4.12 13.75 16.97
C ASP A 417 4.64 14.29 15.62
N ASP A 418 5.57 15.26 15.67
CA ASP A 418 6.20 15.86 14.51
C ASP A 418 7.29 14.99 13.84
N GLN A 419 7.81 13.99 14.56
CA GLN A 419 8.89 13.12 14.06
C GLN A 419 8.39 11.82 13.44
N VAL A 420 7.18 11.38 13.78
CA VAL A 420 6.62 10.11 13.30
C VAL A 420 5.44 10.39 12.39
N VAL A 421 5.69 10.35 11.09
CA VAL A 421 4.65 10.48 10.07
C VAL A 421 4.10 9.09 9.75
N ALA A 422 2.78 8.95 9.71
CA ALA A 422 2.17 7.68 9.33
C ALA A 422 2.34 7.40 7.83
N TYR A 423 2.52 6.15 7.48
CA TYR A 423 2.61 5.74 6.08
C TYR A 423 1.23 5.73 5.42
N PRO A 424 0.99 6.52 4.35
CA PRO A 424 -0.34 6.71 3.78
C PRO A 424 -1.03 5.43 3.30
N ASN A 425 -0.28 4.45 2.80
CA ASN A 425 -0.87 3.19 2.31
C ASN A 425 -1.29 2.22 3.43
N LEU A 426 -0.83 2.42 4.67
CA LEU A 426 -1.27 1.68 5.84
C LEU A 426 -2.20 2.50 6.76
N ALA A 427 -2.39 3.78 6.47
CA ALA A 427 -3.19 4.68 7.30
C ALA A 427 -4.69 4.45 7.12
N GLY A 428 -5.41 4.36 8.22
CA GLY A 428 -6.87 4.37 8.25
C GLY A 428 -7.47 5.78 8.06
N HIS A 429 -8.78 5.86 7.99
CA HIS A 429 -9.51 7.15 7.85
C HIS A 429 -9.36 8.09 9.04
N GLU A 430 -9.00 7.56 10.21
CA GLU A 430 -8.80 8.31 11.44
C GLU A 430 -7.49 9.12 11.42
N VAL A 431 -6.57 8.80 10.55
CA VAL A 431 -5.27 9.50 10.46
C VAL A 431 -5.45 10.81 9.70
N SER A 432 -5.13 11.92 10.35
CA SER A 432 -5.29 13.25 9.77
C SER A 432 -4.24 13.54 8.69
N ALA A 433 -4.56 14.48 7.79
CA ALA A 433 -3.63 14.90 6.75
C ALA A 433 -2.32 15.49 7.34
N GLU A 434 -2.40 16.12 8.51
CA GLU A 434 -1.22 16.62 9.24
C GLU A 434 -0.26 15.48 9.60
N LYS A 435 -0.77 14.38 10.11
CA LYS A 435 0.03 13.19 10.47
C LYS A 435 0.59 12.46 9.25
N LEU A 436 -0.04 12.57 8.09
CA LEU A 436 0.39 11.94 6.84
C LEU A 436 1.44 12.76 6.10
N PHE A 437 1.28 14.07 6.07
CA PHE A 437 2.06 14.94 5.20
C PHE A 437 2.94 15.95 5.94
N GLY A 438 2.75 16.11 7.25
CA GLY A 438 3.58 16.98 8.09
C GLY A 438 3.84 18.34 7.46
N ALA A 439 5.08 18.76 7.36
CA ALA A 439 5.52 20.02 6.77
C ALA A 439 5.14 20.19 5.28
N ASN A 440 4.83 19.11 4.56
CA ASN A 440 4.44 19.16 3.14
C ASN A 440 2.94 19.53 2.94
N LEU A 441 2.12 19.45 3.99
CA LEU A 441 0.67 19.69 3.89
C LEU A 441 0.30 21.08 3.34
N PRO A 442 0.89 22.19 3.79
CA PRO A 442 0.55 23.52 3.26
C PRO A 442 0.79 23.65 1.75
N ARG A 443 1.88 23.06 1.24
CA ARG A 443 2.18 23.02 -0.20
C ARG A 443 1.16 22.15 -0.94
N LEU A 444 0.78 21.00 -0.40
CA LEU A 444 -0.26 20.13 -0.97
C LEU A 444 -1.61 20.82 -1.04
N GLN A 445 -2.03 21.55 -0.01
CA GLN A 445 -3.28 22.30 0.01
C GLN A 445 -3.30 23.41 -1.04
N LYS A 446 -2.16 24.11 -1.23
CA LYS A 446 -2.02 25.12 -2.29
C LYS A 446 -2.15 24.50 -3.68
N LEU A 447 -1.49 23.37 -3.92
CA LEU A 447 -1.56 22.65 -5.19
C LEU A 447 -2.93 22.03 -5.44
N LYS A 448 -3.59 21.54 -4.40
CA LYS A 448 -4.97 21.03 -4.47
C LYS A 448 -5.92 22.10 -4.98
N LYS A 449 -5.83 23.34 -4.45
CA LYS A 449 -6.62 24.48 -4.94
C LYS A 449 -6.33 24.84 -6.40
N LYS A 450 -5.09 24.61 -6.87
CA LYS A 450 -4.69 24.86 -8.27
C LYS A 450 -5.25 23.78 -9.21
N TYR A 451 -5.07 22.49 -8.89
CA TYR A 451 -5.35 21.37 -9.80
C TYR A 451 -6.74 20.77 -9.62
N ASP A 452 -7.34 20.89 -8.44
CA ASP A 452 -8.67 20.38 -8.15
C ASP A 452 -9.46 21.34 -7.24
N PRO A 453 -9.80 22.56 -7.73
CA PRO A 453 -10.47 23.60 -6.94
C PRO A 453 -11.89 23.18 -6.48
N HIS A 454 -12.48 22.17 -7.10
CA HIS A 454 -13.81 21.64 -6.78
C HIS A 454 -13.77 20.42 -5.89
N ASN A 455 -12.58 20.00 -5.44
CA ASN A 455 -12.37 18.81 -4.60
C ASN A 455 -13.04 17.55 -5.16
N VAL A 456 -12.80 17.30 -6.44
CA VAL A 456 -13.35 16.13 -7.17
C VAL A 456 -12.73 14.83 -6.61
N PHE A 457 -11.42 14.84 -6.36
CA PHE A 457 -10.66 13.72 -5.79
C PHE A 457 -10.56 13.85 -4.26
N ARG A 458 -11.62 13.46 -3.52
CA ARG A 458 -11.73 13.60 -2.06
C ARG A 458 -11.90 12.29 -1.28
N LYS A 459 -11.91 11.15 -1.97
CA LYS A 459 -12.26 9.85 -1.38
C LYS A 459 -11.13 9.15 -0.65
N TRP A 460 -9.93 9.64 -0.84
CA TRP A 460 -8.75 9.18 -0.11
C TRP A 460 -8.55 10.06 1.14
N HIS A 461 -7.44 10.72 1.33
CA HIS A 461 -7.26 11.70 2.42
C HIS A 461 -7.66 13.09 1.92
N ASP A 462 -8.66 13.72 2.56
CA ASP A 462 -9.16 15.02 2.13
C ASP A 462 -8.21 16.13 2.57
N LEU A 463 -7.49 16.70 1.61
CA LEU A 463 -6.57 17.80 1.82
C LEU A 463 -7.26 19.15 2.08
N HIS A 464 -8.58 19.26 1.89
CA HIS A 464 -9.38 20.46 2.18
C HIS A 464 -9.97 20.46 3.60
N ALA A 465 -10.03 19.31 4.27
CA ALA A 465 -10.56 19.23 5.61
C ALA A 465 -9.71 20.11 6.54
N PRO A 466 -10.35 21.01 7.35
CA PRO A 466 -9.62 21.68 8.43
C PRO A 466 -9.11 20.63 9.40
N ALA A 467 -7.95 20.89 10.02
CA ALA A 467 -7.44 20.05 11.10
C ALA A 467 -8.56 19.80 12.12
N LYS A 468 -8.90 18.55 12.38
CA LYS A 468 -9.87 18.21 13.43
C LYS A 468 -9.29 18.69 14.75
N SER A 469 -9.90 19.69 15.37
CA SER A 469 -9.49 20.12 16.70
C SER A 469 -9.66 18.95 17.67
N HIS A 470 -8.70 18.71 18.55
CA HIS A 470 -8.68 17.63 19.56
C HIS A 470 -9.88 17.63 20.53
N VAL A 471 -10.84 18.54 20.38
CA VAL A 471 -11.97 18.76 21.34
C VAL A 471 -13.17 17.83 21.07
N GLU A 472 -13.28 17.18 19.91
CA GLU A 472 -14.49 16.37 19.60
C GLU A 472 -14.39 14.86 19.93
N GLN A 473 -13.25 14.38 20.48
CA GLN A 473 -13.11 12.96 20.86
C GLN A 473 -13.57 12.64 22.29
N THR A 474 -14.04 13.60 23.07
CA THR A 474 -14.54 13.40 24.45
C THR A 474 -16.05 13.63 24.60
N GLY A 475 -16.84 13.36 23.64
CA GLY A 475 -18.30 13.56 23.67
C GLY A 475 -19.09 12.24 23.65
N LYS A 476 -19.29 11.69 24.83
CA LYS A 476 -20.49 11.05 25.45
C LYS A 476 -21.68 10.70 24.57
N PRO A 477 -22.53 9.80 25.15
CA PRO A 477 -22.41 8.34 25.43
C PRO A 477 -23.05 7.49 24.37
#